data_2ca3e8db350918e676c7aff4586fbd21
#
_entry.id   2ca3e8db350918e676c7aff4586fbd21
#
_cell.length_a   1.000
_cell.length_b   1.000
_cell.length_c   1.000
_cell.angle_alpha   90.00
_cell.angle_beta   90.00
_cell.angle_gamma   90.00
#
_symmetry.space_group_name_H-M   'P 1'
#
loop_
_entity.id
_entity.type
_entity.pdbx_description
1 polymer ?
#
loop_
_entity_poly.entity_id
_entity_poly.type
_entity_poly.pdbx_seq_one_letter_code
_entity_poly.pdbx_strand_id
1 'polypeptide(L)'
;MVRSSLGGNRICSYDAKKGRSSVIRELEGGCSNNGSKDSPCFPGDILGDWREEVVLRNAEDATELRLYVSDIATDCRFWTFLQDPPYRISLATENVGYNQPPQPGFYFGPDLKGHEIVFRGMELP
;
A
#
# COMPACT_ATOMS: atom_id res chain seq x y z
N MET A 1 -2.33 -4.21 -4.87
CA MET A 1 -1.45 -3.76 -5.97
C MET A 1 -2.11 -2.58 -6.66
N VAL A 2 -1.52 -1.41 -6.51
CA VAL A 2 -2.00 -0.19 -7.19
C VAL A 2 -1.45 -0.22 -8.62
N ARG A 3 -2.33 -0.32 -9.60
CA ARG A 3 -1.97 -0.11 -11.01
C ARG A 3 -2.99 0.81 -11.64
N SER A 4 -2.52 1.77 -12.41
CA SER A 4 -3.37 2.54 -13.26
C SER A 4 -2.84 2.56 -14.68
N SER A 5 -3.72 2.53 -15.63
CA SER A 5 -3.42 2.70 -17.05
C SER A 5 -3.61 4.15 -17.51
N LEU A 6 -4.04 5.04 -16.64
CA LEU A 6 -4.30 6.45 -16.96
C LEU A 6 -4.19 7.28 -15.69
N GLY A 7 -3.01 7.85 -15.44
CA GLY A 7 -2.80 8.84 -14.39
C GLY A 7 -2.36 8.34 -13.02
N GLY A 8 -2.24 7.03 -12.78
CA GLY A 8 -1.66 6.46 -11.56
C GLY A 8 -2.38 6.74 -10.25
N ASN A 9 -3.70 6.97 -10.30
CA ASN A 9 -4.50 7.37 -9.14
C ASN A 9 -5.63 6.36 -8.80
N ARG A 10 -5.44 5.07 -9.10
CA ARG A 10 -6.48 4.05 -8.89
C ARG A 10 -5.99 2.89 -8.03
N ILE A 11 -6.81 2.48 -7.10
CA ILE A 11 -6.66 1.21 -6.39
C ILE A 11 -7.44 0.14 -7.14
N CYS A 12 -6.76 -0.94 -7.52
CA CYS A 12 -7.33 -2.03 -8.27
C CYS A 12 -7.22 -3.35 -7.50
N SER A 13 -8.23 -4.20 -7.64
CA SER A 13 -8.18 -5.61 -7.22
C SER A 13 -7.98 -6.49 -8.44
N TYR A 14 -7.15 -7.52 -8.31
CA TYR A 14 -6.97 -8.54 -9.32
C TYR A 14 -7.75 -9.79 -8.96
N ASP A 15 -8.69 -10.18 -9.81
CA ASP A 15 -9.43 -11.44 -9.70
C ASP A 15 -8.69 -12.51 -10.50
N ALA A 16 -7.99 -13.40 -9.78
CA ALA A 16 -7.20 -14.47 -10.40
C ALA A 16 -8.07 -15.50 -11.17
N LYS A 17 -9.34 -15.67 -10.78
CA LYS A 17 -10.26 -16.59 -11.48
C LYS A 17 -10.71 -16.04 -12.82
N LYS A 18 -10.87 -14.72 -12.91
CA LYS A 18 -11.30 -14.03 -14.12
C LYS A 18 -10.11 -13.50 -14.94
N GLY A 19 -8.90 -13.56 -14.42
CA GLY A 19 -7.70 -13.05 -15.08
C GLY A 19 -7.70 -11.54 -15.36
N ARG A 20 -8.48 -10.76 -14.60
CA ARG A 20 -8.65 -9.33 -14.84
C ARG A 20 -8.61 -8.50 -13.57
N SER A 21 -8.14 -7.25 -13.70
CA SER A 21 -8.23 -6.24 -12.66
C SER A 21 -9.53 -5.44 -12.76
N SER A 22 -10.05 -5.04 -11.61
CA SER A 22 -11.16 -4.10 -11.48
C SER A 22 -10.76 -2.94 -10.58
N VAL A 23 -11.22 -1.73 -10.92
CA VAL A 23 -11.00 -0.54 -10.08
C VAL A 23 -11.89 -0.63 -8.86
N ILE A 24 -11.28 -0.52 -7.68
CA ILE A 24 -11.99 -0.46 -6.39
C ILE A 24 -12.27 0.99 -6.02
N ARG A 25 -11.26 1.84 -6.19
CA ARG A 25 -11.32 3.25 -5.79
C ARG A 25 -10.47 4.12 -6.71
N GLU A 26 -10.96 5.29 -7.00
CA GLU A 26 -10.20 6.38 -7.61
C GLU A 26 -9.76 7.36 -6.54
N LEU A 27 -8.47 7.76 -6.58
CA LEU A 27 -7.86 8.68 -5.64
C LEU A 27 -7.90 10.08 -6.25
N GLU A 28 -9.00 10.80 -5.99
CA GLU A 28 -9.27 12.08 -6.62
C GLU A 28 -8.16 13.12 -6.37
N GLY A 29 -7.78 13.84 -7.41
CA GLY A 29 -6.79 14.90 -7.38
C GLY A 29 -5.35 14.44 -7.21
N GLY A 30 -5.11 13.13 -7.12
CA GLY A 30 -3.77 12.57 -7.07
C GLY A 30 -3.25 12.17 -8.44
N CYS A 31 -1.93 12.22 -8.63
CA CYS A 31 -1.31 11.63 -9.81
C CYS A 31 -0.01 10.88 -9.45
N SER A 32 0.34 9.91 -10.30
CA SER A 32 1.50 9.06 -10.09
C SER A 32 2.82 9.82 -10.15
N ASN A 33 3.85 9.22 -9.56
CA ASN A 33 5.20 9.78 -9.56
C ASN A 33 5.90 9.62 -10.93
N ASN A 34 5.55 8.60 -11.67
CA ASN A 34 6.11 8.38 -13.01
C ASN A 34 5.04 7.81 -13.98
N GLY A 35 5.12 8.22 -15.23
CA GLY A 35 4.13 7.85 -16.25
C GLY A 35 4.30 6.45 -16.84
N SER A 36 5.41 5.76 -16.59
CA SER A 36 5.66 4.44 -17.18
C SER A 36 5.22 3.28 -16.31
N LYS A 37 5.25 3.45 -14.98
CA LYS A 37 4.85 2.43 -14.00
C LYS A 37 3.59 2.78 -13.23
N ASP A 38 3.15 4.02 -13.32
CA ASP A 38 1.98 4.53 -12.57
C ASP A 38 2.07 4.26 -11.07
N SER A 39 3.29 4.32 -10.51
CA SER A 39 3.52 4.10 -9.09
C SER A 39 3.17 5.34 -8.28
N PRO A 40 2.64 5.18 -7.06
CA PRO A 40 2.50 6.30 -6.12
C PRO A 40 3.87 6.88 -5.75
N CYS A 41 3.88 8.07 -5.17
CA CYS A 41 5.10 8.65 -4.61
C CYS A 41 5.63 7.80 -3.47
N PHE A 42 4.72 7.32 -2.63
CA PHE A 42 5.03 6.50 -1.47
C PHE A 42 3.77 5.75 -1.00
N PRO A 43 3.70 4.43 -1.08
CA PRO A 43 2.76 3.60 -0.36
C PRO A 43 3.40 2.99 0.88
N GLY A 44 2.66 2.85 1.97
CA GLY A 44 3.16 2.16 3.16
C GLY A 44 2.26 2.32 4.37
N ASP A 45 2.48 1.50 5.38
CA ASP A 45 1.80 1.56 6.68
C ASP A 45 2.34 2.74 7.50
N ILE A 46 1.96 3.96 7.11
CA ILE A 46 2.43 5.23 7.69
C ILE A 46 1.80 5.46 9.06
N LEU A 47 0.51 5.13 9.18
CA LEU A 47 -0.24 5.32 10.41
C LEU A 47 -0.02 4.20 11.44
N GLY A 48 0.64 3.11 11.06
CA GLY A 48 0.98 2.01 11.95
C GLY A 48 -0.20 1.13 12.32
N ASP A 49 -1.20 1.05 11.47
CA ASP A 49 -2.41 0.26 11.68
C ASP A 49 -2.54 -0.96 10.75
N TRP A 50 -1.41 -1.39 10.13
CA TRP A 50 -1.23 -2.46 9.16
C TRP A 50 -1.84 -2.21 7.77
N ARG A 51 -2.70 -1.24 7.63
CA ARG A 51 -3.24 -0.84 6.33
C ARG A 51 -2.30 0.18 5.71
N GLU A 52 -1.96 -0.05 4.46
CA GLU A 52 -1.07 0.85 3.76
C GLU A 52 -1.81 2.10 3.29
N GLU A 53 -1.25 3.25 3.60
CA GLU A 53 -1.62 4.53 3.03
C GLU A 53 -0.95 4.73 1.68
N VAL A 54 -1.49 5.66 0.91
CA VAL A 54 -0.93 6.03 -0.39
C VAL A 54 -0.67 7.53 -0.44
N VAL A 55 0.57 7.90 -0.73
CA VAL A 55 0.94 9.28 -1.00
C VAL A 55 1.07 9.50 -2.50
N LEU A 56 0.35 10.48 -3.01
CA LEU A 56 0.44 10.95 -4.39
C LEU A 56 0.75 12.44 -4.40
N ARG A 57 1.39 12.92 -5.46
CA ARG A 57 1.44 14.37 -5.68
C ARG A 57 0.07 14.88 -6.10
N ASN A 58 -0.22 16.14 -5.77
CA ASN A 58 -1.42 16.79 -6.28
C ASN A 58 -1.30 16.98 -7.81
N ALA A 59 -2.36 16.62 -8.53
CA ALA A 59 -2.38 16.71 -9.99
C ALA A 59 -2.38 18.17 -10.51
N GLU A 60 -2.93 19.10 -9.71
CA GLU A 60 -3.06 20.52 -10.05
C GLU A 60 -1.88 21.35 -9.54
N ASP A 61 -1.29 20.96 -8.39
CA ASP A 61 -0.16 21.64 -7.77
C ASP A 61 0.92 20.64 -7.36
N ALA A 62 2.00 20.59 -8.12
CA ALA A 62 3.11 19.67 -7.88
C ALA A 62 3.93 19.98 -6.61
N THR A 63 3.66 21.08 -5.92
CA THR A 63 4.28 21.41 -4.63
C THR A 63 3.56 20.78 -3.44
N GLU A 64 2.40 20.19 -3.67
CA GLU A 64 1.58 19.52 -2.66
C GLU A 64 1.59 18.00 -2.78
N LEU A 65 1.54 17.33 -1.64
CA LEU A 65 1.30 15.91 -1.52
C LEU A 65 -0.07 15.64 -0.92
N ARG A 66 -0.71 14.59 -1.40
CA ARG A 66 -1.99 14.08 -0.88
C ARG A 66 -1.77 12.73 -0.24
N LEU A 67 -2.14 12.61 1.03
CA LEU A 67 -2.18 11.36 1.76
C LEU A 67 -3.60 10.79 1.70
N TYR A 68 -3.73 9.58 1.18
CA TYR A 68 -4.98 8.83 1.14
C TYR A 68 -4.94 7.74 2.18
N VAL A 69 -5.93 7.74 3.05
CA VAL A 69 -6.09 6.79 4.16
C VAL A 69 -7.41 6.03 4.01
N SER A 70 -7.46 4.81 4.54
CA SER A 70 -8.71 4.06 4.58
C SER A 70 -9.53 4.48 5.79
N ASP A 71 -10.76 4.94 5.57
CA ASP A 71 -11.76 5.25 6.58
C ASP A 71 -12.73 4.08 6.86
N ILE A 72 -12.49 2.93 6.20
CA ILE A 72 -13.36 1.76 6.34
C ILE A 72 -13.08 1.10 7.69
N ALA A 73 -14.12 0.99 8.52
CA ALA A 73 -14.03 0.27 9.77
C ALA A 73 -13.72 -1.23 9.51
N THR A 74 -12.87 -1.80 10.34
CA THR A 74 -12.51 -3.22 10.27
C THR A 74 -12.40 -3.82 11.67
N ASP A 75 -12.90 -5.04 11.82
CA ASP A 75 -12.70 -5.85 13.03
C ASP A 75 -11.38 -6.65 12.98
N CYS A 76 -10.70 -6.65 11.83
CA CYS A 76 -9.40 -7.25 11.70
C CYS A 76 -8.37 -6.44 12.46
N ARG A 77 -7.64 -7.10 13.34
CA ARG A 77 -6.48 -6.51 14.04
C ARG A 77 -5.23 -7.24 13.60
N PHE A 78 -4.24 -6.45 13.28
CA PHE A 78 -2.94 -6.96 12.88
C PHE A 78 -1.84 -6.01 13.40
N TRP A 79 -0.62 -6.53 13.47
CA TRP A 79 0.55 -5.73 13.80
C TRP A 79 0.82 -4.72 12.69
N THR A 80 1.33 -3.57 13.06
CA THR A 80 1.89 -2.67 12.05
C THR A 80 2.98 -3.39 11.26
N PHE A 81 2.97 -3.26 9.96
CA PHE A 81 4.00 -3.83 9.10
C PHE A 81 5.40 -3.27 9.41
N LEU A 82 5.47 -2.12 10.08
CA LEU A 82 6.73 -1.56 10.56
C LEU A 82 7.44 -2.43 11.61
N GLN A 83 6.80 -3.44 12.17
CA GLN A 83 7.46 -4.44 13.03
C GLN A 83 8.28 -5.46 12.22
N ASP A 84 7.96 -5.64 10.95
CA ASP A 84 8.67 -6.55 10.05
C ASP A 84 9.94 -5.90 9.48
N PRO A 85 11.16 -6.40 9.80
CA PRO A 85 12.40 -5.82 9.29
C PRO A 85 12.49 -5.81 7.76
N PRO A 86 12.12 -6.87 7.01
CA PRO A 86 12.05 -6.84 5.56
C PRO A 86 11.15 -5.73 5.02
N TYR A 87 9.98 -5.54 5.61
CA TYR A 87 9.07 -4.46 5.21
C TYR A 87 9.70 -3.08 5.39
N ARG A 88 10.33 -2.82 6.56
CA ARG A 88 11.02 -1.55 6.81
C ARG A 88 12.13 -1.26 5.82
N ILE A 89 12.92 -2.29 5.47
CA ILE A 89 13.98 -2.15 4.47
C ILE A 89 13.38 -1.84 3.10
N SER A 90 12.33 -2.58 2.72
CA SER A 90 11.62 -2.38 1.46
C SER A 90 11.04 -0.97 1.37
N LEU A 91 10.42 -0.48 2.45
CA LEU A 91 9.88 0.87 2.54
C LEU A 91 10.98 1.93 2.43
N ALA A 92 12.09 1.78 3.16
CA ALA A 92 13.21 2.72 3.14
C ALA A 92 13.91 2.79 1.77
N THR A 93 13.85 1.72 0.98
CA THR A 93 14.51 1.62 -0.33
C THR A 93 13.55 1.79 -1.51
N GLU A 94 12.29 2.05 -1.25
CA GLU A 94 11.22 2.09 -2.26
C GLU A 94 11.54 2.98 -3.47
N ASN A 95 12.14 4.13 -3.23
CA ASN A 95 12.48 5.10 -4.27
C ASN A 95 13.94 5.01 -4.74
N VAL A 96 14.67 3.98 -4.34
CA VAL A 96 16.05 3.75 -4.80
C VAL A 96 16.04 3.03 -6.13
N GLY A 97 16.37 3.74 -7.20
CA GLY A 97 16.32 3.24 -8.56
C GLY A 97 14.90 3.29 -9.13
N TYR A 98 14.21 2.17 -9.14
CA TYR A 98 12.80 2.12 -9.54
C TYR A 98 11.90 2.15 -8.31
N ASN A 99 10.89 3.00 -8.33
CA ASN A 99 9.86 3.00 -7.31
C ASN A 99 9.14 1.64 -7.30
N GLN A 100 9.21 0.94 -6.17
CA GLN A 100 8.58 -0.36 -5.96
C GLN A 100 7.79 -0.32 -4.65
N PRO A 101 6.54 -0.80 -4.63
CA PRO A 101 5.78 -0.86 -3.38
C PRO A 101 6.48 -1.75 -2.36
N PRO A 102 6.41 -1.42 -1.06
CA PRO A 102 7.02 -2.23 -0.01
C PRO A 102 6.37 -3.60 0.05
N GLN A 103 7.10 -4.58 0.56
CA GLN A 103 6.61 -5.94 0.67
C GLN A 103 6.95 -6.52 2.05
N PRO A 104 5.98 -7.18 2.72
CA PRO A 104 6.23 -7.86 3.96
C PRO A 104 7.14 -9.07 3.76
N GLY A 105 7.94 -9.39 4.77
CA GLY A 105 8.79 -10.57 4.83
C GLY A 105 8.05 -11.86 5.17
N PHE A 106 6.74 -11.82 5.21
CA PHE A 106 5.87 -12.95 5.52
C PHE A 106 4.67 -12.99 4.56
N TYR A 107 4.00 -14.14 4.51
CA TYR A 107 2.77 -14.28 3.74
C TYR A 107 1.65 -13.44 4.36
N PHE A 108 1.03 -12.58 3.56
CA PHE A 108 -0.15 -11.80 3.93
C PHE A 108 -1.24 -11.99 2.88
N GLY A 109 -2.19 -12.85 3.17
CA GLY A 109 -3.26 -13.21 2.25
C GLY A 109 -4.64 -13.28 2.93
N PRO A 110 -5.72 -13.41 2.16
CA PRO A 110 -7.10 -13.33 2.66
C PRO A 110 -7.50 -14.51 3.57
N ASP A 111 -6.72 -15.58 3.57
CA ASP A 111 -6.87 -16.76 4.41
C ASP A 111 -6.09 -16.66 5.73
N LEU A 112 -5.26 -15.62 5.87
CA LEU A 112 -4.49 -15.41 7.09
C LEU A 112 -5.41 -14.97 8.23
N LYS A 113 -5.33 -15.70 9.32
CA LYS A 113 -5.93 -15.29 10.59
C LYS A 113 -4.88 -14.49 11.37
N GLY A 114 -5.22 -13.31 11.81
CA GLY A 114 -4.29 -12.35 12.40
C GLY A 114 -3.45 -12.86 13.59
N HIS A 115 -3.88 -13.95 14.23
CA HIS A 115 -3.14 -14.59 15.31
C HIS A 115 -2.07 -15.62 14.85
N GLU A 116 -1.96 -15.90 13.56
CA GLU A 116 -1.01 -16.88 13.02
C GLU A 116 0.40 -16.32 12.85
N ILE A 117 0.54 -14.99 12.85
CA ILE A 117 1.86 -14.34 12.77
C ILE A 117 2.24 -13.81 14.14
N VAL A 118 3.20 -14.47 14.75
CA VAL A 118 3.79 -14.02 16.01
C VAL A 118 5.17 -13.46 15.71
N PHE A 119 5.32 -12.15 15.82
CA PHE A 119 6.65 -11.55 15.89
C PHE A 119 7.26 -11.91 17.26
N ARG A 120 8.47 -12.45 17.24
CA ARG A 120 9.13 -13.00 18.42
C ARG A 120 9.19 -11.95 19.54
N GLY A 121 8.55 -12.24 20.68
CA GLY A 121 8.51 -11.34 21.84
C GLY A 121 7.35 -10.35 21.89
N MET A 122 6.35 -10.50 21.01
CA MET A 122 5.15 -9.66 21.02
C MET A 122 3.91 -10.49 21.22
N GLU A 123 2.99 -9.97 22.02
CA GLU A 123 1.62 -10.49 22.12
C GLU A 123 0.71 -9.60 21.24
N LEU A 124 -0.30 -10.22 20.64
CA LEU A 124 -1.30 -9.45 19.87
C LEU A 124 -2.05 -8.48 20.81
N PRO A 125 -2.26 -7.25 20.40
CA PRO A 125 -2.99 -6.26 21.17
C PRO A 125 -4.47 -6.63 21.37
#